data_602dd9d178fadb1f30a3b2fea1481c1f
#
_entry.id   602dd9d178fadb1f30a3b2fea1481c1f
#
_cell.length_a   1.000
_cell.length_b   1.000
_cell.length_c   1.000
_cell.angle_alpha   90.00
_cell.angle_beta   90.00
_cell.angle_gamma   90.00
#
_symmetry.space_group_name_H-M   'P 1'
#
loop_
_entity.id
_entity.type
_entity.pdbx_description
1 polymer ?
#
loop_
_entity_poly.entity_id
_entity_poly.type
_entity_poly.pdbx_seq_one_letter_code
_entity_poly.pdbx_strand_id
1 'polypeptide(L)'
;WQQNIPQYTHLNWDRLYNVNYNNFDANGLRRSKYVIEERRVDQNDVSLSTHVKYQPTKFFTLTGGMTFRWNKTEYYKQIDDLLGGDYYVNIDSFAERDFASNAAMIQNDLDYYFKHGAAQVLSVGDKYGYDYYANVFDETLWGNIKLDLGGFKANLSVKGGLNEFYREGLVRKGLFPGLDEDGKEIIFDGKVLTTYDAAGKPITSLGKSDI
;
A
#
# COMPACT_ATOMS: atom_id res chain seq x y z
N TRP A 1 7.89 -29.21 15.32
CA TRP A 1 8.79 -28.75 14.26
C TRP A 1 9.89 -29.74 13.92
N GLN A 2 10.42 -30.45 14.91
CA GLN A 2 11.52 -31.42 14.69
C GLN A 2 11.06 -32.83 14.24
N GLN A 3 9.77 -33.13 14.34
CA GLN A 3 9.21 -34.40 13.93
C GLN A 3 8.51 -34.22 12.58
N ASN A 4 9.11 -34.33 11.49
CA ASN A 4 8.55 -34.16 10.14
C ASN A 4 7.20 -34.91 9.94
N ILE A 5 6.17 -34.43 10.65
CA ILE A 5 4.81 -35.01 10.61
C ILE A 5 4.05 -34.22 9.54
N PRO A 6 3.74 -34.77 8.37
CA PRO A 6 3.16 -34.07 7.22
C PRO A 6 1.90 -33.27 7.56
N GLN A 7 1.05 -33.77 8.45
CA GLN A 7 -0.19 -33.07 8.86
C GLN A 7 0.05 -31.74 9.59
N TYR A 8 1.25 -31.45 10.11
CA TYR A 8 1.61 -30.21 10.78
C TYR A 8 2.62 -29.38 10.01
N THR A 9 3.32 -29.99 9.03
CA THR A 9 4.40 -29.33 8.28
C THR A 9 4.01 -29.03 6.84
N HIS A 10 2.95 -29.64 6.31
CA HIS A 10 2.47 -29.43 4.95
C HIS A 10 1.07 -28.82 4.94
N LEU A 11 0.80 -27.98 3.95
CA LEU A 11 -0.53 -27.45 3.71
C LEU A 11 -1.45 -28.57 3.20
N ASN A 12 -2.62 -28.72 3.83
CA ASN A 12 -3.60 -29.72 3.40
C ASN A 12 -4.44 -29.11 2.24
N TRP A 13 -3.94 -29.27 1.03
CA TRP A 13 -4.58 -28.78 -0.18
C TRP A 13 -5.98 -29.36 -0.39
N ASP A 14 -6.17 -30.66 -0.18
CA ASP A 14 -7.46 -31.32 -0.34
C ASP A 14 -8.52 -30.68 0.56
N ARG A 15 -8.14 -30.32 1.78
CA ARG A 15 -9.05 -29.63 2.70
C ARG A 15 -9.44 -28.23 2.18
N LEU A 16 -8.50 -27.48 1.62
CA LEU A 16 -8.78 -26.14 1.09
C LEU A 16 -9.73 -26.20 -0.11
N TYR A 17 -9.45 -27.10 -1.06
CA TYR A 17 -10.33 -27.34 -2.20
C TYR A 17 -11.71 -27.82 -1.75
N ASN A 18 -11.80 -28.79 -0.85
CA ASN A 18 -13.07 -29.32 -0.36
C ASN A 18 -13.95 -28.26 0.32
N VAL A 19 -13.34 -27.32 1.06
CA VAL A 19 -14.10 -26.22 1.67
C VAL A 19 -14.71 -25.32 0.60
N ASN A 20 -13.99 -24.98 -0.46
CA ASN A 20 -14.52 -24.15 -1.54
C ASN A 20 -15.55 -24.93 -2.38
N TYR A 21 -15.27 -26.19 -2.72
CA TYR A 21 -16.16 -27.04 -3.51
C TYR A 21 -17.53 -27.25 -2.89
N ASN A 22 -17.62 -27.24 -1.57
CA ASN A 22 -18.87 -27.48 -0.81
C ASN A 22 -19.52 -26.17 -0.32
N ASN A 23 -19.00 -25.00 -0.68
CA ASN A 23 -19.52 -23.72 -0.22
C ASN A 23 -20.36 -23.04 -1.32
N PHE A 24 -21.57 -23.53 -1.53
CA PHE A 24 -22.52 -22.99 -2.51
C PHE A 24 -23.27 -21.78 -1.97
N ASP A 25 -23.49 -20.79 -2.82
CA ASP A 25 -24.41 -19.70 -2.61
C ASP A 25 -25.86 -20.09 -2.99
N ALA A 26 -26.79 -19.15 -2.85
CA ALA A 26 -28.23 -19.37 -3.19
C ALA A 26 -28.45 -19.64 -4.68
N ASN A 27 -27.52 -19.29 -5.55
CA ASN A 27 -27.60 -19.49 -7.01
C ASN A 27 -26.89 -20.79 -7.45
N GLY A 28 -26.31 -21.54 -6.52
CA GLY A 28 -25.58 -22.76 -6.81
C GLY A 28 -24.13 -22.52 -7.28
N LEU A 29 -23.61 -21.29 -7.18
CA LEU A 29 -22.22 -20.97 -7.45
C LEU A 29 -21.36 -21.19 -6.19
N ARG A 30 -20.11 -21.60 -6.39
CA ARG A 30 -19.16 -21.87 -5.30
C ARG A 30 -18.44 -20.59 -4.91
N ARG A 31 -18.75 -20.06 -3.71
CA ARG A 31 -18.01 -18.95 -3.15
C ARG A 31 -16.71 -19.47 -2.52
N SER A 32 -15.55 -19.04 -3.01
CA SER A 32 -14.27 -19.35 -2.38
C SER A 32 -14.17 -18.75 -0.97
N LYS A 33 -13.79 -19.55 0.01
CA LYS A 33 -13.37 -19.12 1.36
C LYS A 33 -11.86 -18.97 1.44
N TYR A 34 -11.15 -19.79 0.68
CA TYR A 34 -9.70 -19.76 0.56
C TYR A 34 -9.33 -19.45 -0.89
N VAL A 35 -8.33 -18.60 -1.05
CA VAL A 35 -7.76 -18.24 -2.35
C VAL A 35 -6.25 -18.22 -2.24
N ILE A 36 -5.56 -18.39 -3.36
CA ILE A 36 -4.15 -18.03 -3.45
C ILE A 36 -4.07 -16.56 -3.83
N GLU A 37 -3.32 -15.79 -3.06
CA GLU A 37 -3.08 -14.37 -3.32
C GLU A 37 -1.66 -14.13 -3.82
N GLU A 38 -1.52 -13.27 -4.79
CA GLU A 38 -0.26 -12.65 -5.17
C GLU A 38 -0.18 -11.27 -4.52
N ARG A 39 0.88 -11.01 -3.76
CA ARG A 39 1.19 -9.68 -3.20
C ARG A 39 2.19 -9.01 -4.11
N ARG A 40 1.77 -7.96 -4.77
CA ARG A 40 2.56 -7.25 -5.75
C ARG A 40 3.10 -5.93 -5.23
N VAL A 41 4.31 -5.62 -5.71
CA VAL A 41 5.03 -4.39 -5.45
C VAL A 41 5.59 -3.89 -6.77
N ASP A 42 4.85 -3.03 -7.44
CA ASP A 42 5.20 -2.51 -8.75
C ASP A 42 5.80 -1.11 -8.59
N GLN A 43 7.09 -0.98 -8.91
CA GLN A 43 7.88 0.22 -8.61
C GLN A 43 8.28 0.97 -9.87
N ASN A 44 8.09 2.29 -9.84
CA ASN A 44 8.66 3.24 -10.78
C ASN A 44 9.68 4.12 -10.05
N ASP A 45 10.91 4.14 -10.52
CA ASP A 45 12.00 4.92 -9.94
C ASP A 45 12.62 5.81 -11.03
N VAL A 46 12.65 7.12 -10.78
CA VAL A 46 13.28 8.10 -11.65
C VAL A 46 14.32 8.85 -10.84
N SER A 47 15.55 8.85 -11.30
CA SER A 47 16.61 9.60 -10.64
C SER A 47 17.39 10.44 -11.66
N LEU A 48 17.75 11.66 -11.24
CA LEU A 48 18.62 12.57 -11.96
C LEU A 48 19.74 13.00 -11.04
N SER A 49 20.98 12.82 -11.48
CA SER A 49 22.16 13.27 -10.73
C SER A 49 23.04 14.13 -11.62
N THR A 50 23.46 15.27 -11.11
CA THR A 50 24.38 16.17 -11.78
C THR A 50 25.62 16.38 -10.95
N HIS A 51 26.75 16.56 -11.63
CA HIS A 51 28.03 16.78 -11.00
C HIS A 51 28.82 17.81 -11.83
N VAL A 52 29.28 18.87 -11.18
CA VAL A 52 30.08 19.94 -11.79
C VAL A 52 31.37 20.10 -11.01
N LYS A 53 32.47 20.14 -11.73
CA LYS A 53 33.78 20.48 -11.18
C LYS A 53 34.31 21.70 -11.90
N TYR A 54 34.70 22.71 -11.14
CA TYR A 54 35.28 23.95 -11.64
C TYR A 54 36.60 24.22 -10.93
N GLN A 55 37.70 24.39 -11.70
CA GLN A 55 39.03 24.61 -11.19
C GLN A 55 39.66 25.81 -11.89
N PRO A 56 39.40 27.04 -11.43
CA PRO A 56 39.91 28.26 -12.05
C PRO A 56 41.42 28.43 -11.87
N THR A 57 42.01 27.84 -10.82
CA THR A 57 43.41 27.88 -10.52
C THR A 57 43.95 26.53 -10.03
N LYS A 58 45.29 26.36 -10.00
CA LYS A 58 45.93 25.14 -9.45
C LYS A 58 45.64 24.94 -7.94
N PHE A 59 45.29 26.01 -7.25
CA PHE A 59 45.17 26.05 -5.80
C PHE A 59 43.71 25.93 -5.32
N PHE A 60 42.71 26.13 -6.22
CA PHE A 60 41.30 26.18 -5.87
C PHE A 60 40.49 25.25 -6.76
N THR A 61 39.71 24.37 -6.13
CA THR A 61 38.75 23.51 -6.82
C THR A 61 37.38 23.63 -6.13
N LEU A 62 36.38 23.93 -6.92
CA LEU A 62 34.96 23.87 -6.53
C LEU A 62 34.31 22.65 -7.19
N THR A 63 33.64 21.84 -6.41
CA THR A 63 32.87 20.71 -6.91
C THR A 63 31.47 20.79 -6.30
N GLY A 64 30.46 20.52 -7.07
CA GLY A 64 29.08 20.52 -6.57
C GLY A 64 28.19 19.67 -7.43
N GLY A 65 27.05 19.36 -6.90
CA GLY A 65 26.08 18.55 -7.61
C GLY A 65 24.71 18.55 -6.95
N MET A 66 23.75 18.08 -7.70
CA MET A 66 22.37 17.90 -7.27
C MET A 66 21.95 16.48 -7.60
N THR A 67 21.19 15.88 -6.70
CA THR A 67 20.51 14.61 -6.94
C THR A 67 19.01 14.82 -6.68
N PHE A 68 18.20 14.40 -7.64
CA PHE A 68 16.75 14.30 -7.52
C PHE A 68 16.36 12.83 -7.69
N ARG A 69 15.51 12.32 -6.83
CA ARG A 69 14.93 10.99 -6.95
C ARG A 69 13.44 11.03 -6.65
N TRP A 70 12.67 10.45 -7.54
CA TRP A 70 11.25 10.19 -7.34
C TRP A 70 10.99 8.70 -7.47
N ASN A 71 10.41 8.13 -6.44
CA ASN A 71 9.98 6.74 -6.41
C ASN A 71 8.47 6.68 -6.15
N LYS A 72 7.76 5.98 -7.01
CA LYS A 72 6.34 5.67 -6.84
C LYS A 72 6.17 4.16 -6.89
N THR A 73 5.74 3.58 -5.79
CA THR A 73 5.56 2.14 -5.64
C THR A 73 4.11 1.83 -5.34
N GLU A 74 3.50 0.99 -6.17
CA GLU A 74 2.16 0.45 -5.95
C GLU A 74 2.24 -0.84 -5.16
N TYR A 75 1.45 -0.92 -4.09
CA TYR A 75 1.28 -2.10 -3.25
C TYR A 75 -0.16 -2.57 -3.34
N TYR A 76 -0.36 -3.78 -3.84
CA TYR A 76 -1.69 -4.36 -3.96
C TYR A 76 -1.66 -5.88 -3.84
N LYS A 77 -2.85 -6.46 -3.71
CA LYS A 77 -3.05 -7.90 -3.79
C LYS A 77 -3.96 -8.23 -4.96
N GLN A 78 -3.71 -9.35 -5.59
CA GLN A 78 -4.62 -9.92 -6.58
C GLN A 78 -4.86 -11.40 -6.30
N ILE A 79 -5.98 -11.90 -6.80
CA ILE A 79 -6.33 -13.32 -6.72
C ILE A 79 -5.55 -14.05 -7.80
N ASP A 80 -4.75 -15.04 -7.39
CA ASP A 80 -4.01 -15.91 -8.30
C ASP A 80 -4.78 -17.21 -8.60
N ASP A 81 -5.44 -17.80 -7.58
CA ASP A 81 -6.26 -19.00 -7.74
C ASP A 81 -7.43 -19.00 -6.75
N LEU A 82 -8.60 -19.39 -7.23
CA LEU A 82 -9.84 -19.54 -6.45
C LEU A 82 -9.95 -20.89 -5.73
N LEU A 83 -8.99 -21.79 -5.89
CA LEU A 83 -8.94 -23.13 -5.29
C LEU A 83 -10.25 -23.92 -5.49
N GLY A 84 -10.75 -23.93 -6.75
CA GLY A 84 -11.93 -24.67 -7.15
C GLY A 84 -13.28 -23.99 -6.84
N GLY A 85 -13.28 -22.75 -6.40
CA GLY A 85 -14.47 -21.89 -6.36
C GLY A 85 -14.72 -21.20 -7.68
N ASP A 86 -15.92 -20.66 -7.84
CA ASP A 86 -16.34 -19.92 -9.05
C ASP A 86 -16.04 -18.42 -8.89
N TYR A 87 -16.01 -17.90 -7.64
CA TYR A 87 -15.75 -16.50 -7.33
C TYR A 87 -15.28 -16.29 -5.89
N TYR A 88 -14.73 -15.11 -5.61
CA TYR A 88 -14.40 -14.61 -4.26
C TYR A 88 -15.17 -13.32 -3.97
N VAL A 89 -15.47 -13.05 -2.70
CA VAL A 89 -16.13 -11.81 -2.27
C VAL A 89 -15.10 -10.90 -1.60
N ASN A 90 -15.01 -9.64 -2.05
CA ASN A 90 -14.05 -8.66 -1.57
C ASN A 90 -14.45 -8.07 -0.20
N ILE A 91 -14.39 -8.91 0.82
CA ILE A 91 -14.66 -8.49 2.21
C ILE A 91 -13.44 -8.73 3.09
N ASP A 92 -13.34 -8.01 4.19
CA ASP A 92 -12.35 -8.23 5.22
C ASP A 92 -12.85 -9.33 6.17
N SER A 93 -12.20 -10.49 6.11
CA SER A 93 -12.60 -11.66 6.90
C SER A 93 -12.43 -11.49 8.41
N PHE A 94 -11.52 -10.60 8.85
CA PHE A 94 -11.40 -10.24 10.25
C PHE A 94 -12.53 -9.34 10.69
N ALA A 95 -12.87 -8.34 9.88
CA ALA A 95 -14.03 -7.49 10.11
C ALA A 95 -15.34 -8.28 10.07
N GLU A 96 -15.47 -9.25 9.14
CA GLU A 96 -16.65 -10.13 9.08
C GLU A 96 -16.86 -10.89 10.39
N ARG A 97 -15.79 -11.35 11.05
CA ARG A 97 -15.87 -12.01 12.35
C ARG A 97 -16.36 -11.08 13.46
N ASP A 98 -15.85 -9.85 13.49
CA ASP A 98 -16.04 -8.92 14.60
C ASP A 98 -17.26 -8.00 14.38
N PHE A 99 -17.65 -7.74 13.14
CA PHE A 99 -18.70 -6.79 12.73
C PHE A 99 -19.73 -7.41 11.76
N ALA A 100 -20.02 -8.69 11.88
CA ALA A 100 -20.93 -9.41 10.98
C ALA A 100 -22.33 -8.75 10.80
N SER A 101 -22.78 -7.98 11.78
CA SER A 101 -24.07 -7.25 11.75
C SER A 101 -24.02 -5.94 10.97
N ASN A 102 -22.84 -5.51 10.49
CA ASN A 102 -22.67 -4.27 9.74
C ASN A 102 -22.01 -4.55 8.38
N ALA A 103 -22.86 -4.69 7.37
CA ALA A 103 -22.43 -5.04 6.02
C ALA A 103 -21.46 -4.02 5.39
N ALA A 104 -21.52 -2.75 5.78
CA ALA A 104 -20.62 -1.73 5.27
C ALA A 104 -19.21 -1.82 5.90
N MET A 105 -19.11 -2.11 7.20
CA MET A 105 -17.80 -2.18 7.89
C MET A 105 -16.93 -3.32 7.39
N ILE A 106 -17.51 -4.39 6.88
CA ILE A 106 -16.78 -5.56 6.41
C ILE A 106 -16.21 -5.39 4.98
N GLN A 107 -16.59 -4.32 4.27
CA GLN A 107 -16.19 -4.12 2.88
C GLN A 107 -14.71 -3.72 2.76
N ASN A 108 -13.99 -4.37 1.86
CA ASN A 108 -12.67 -3.89 1.43
C ASN A 108 -12.79 -2.70 0.46
N ASP A 109 -13.90 -2.61 -0.29
CA ASP A 109 -14.25 -1.49 -1.15
C ASP A 109 -15.65 -0.98 -0.79
N LEU A 110 -15.69 0.05 0.06
CA LEU A 110 -16.93 0.65 0.54
C LEU A 110 -17.63 1.47 -0.55
N ASP A 111 -16.88 2.14 -1.40
CA ASP A 111 -17.44 2.96 -2.49
C ASP A 111 -18.13 2.07 -3.53
N TYR A 112 -17.53 0.92 -3.84
CA TYR A 112 -18.19 -0.09 -4.66
C TYR A 112 -19.51 -0.56 -4.03
N TYR A 113 -19.47 -0.87 -2.73
CA TYR A 113 -20.65 -1.34 -2.00
C TYR A 113 -21.78 -0.30 -2.00
N PHE A 114 -21.50 0.96 -1.76
CA PHE A 114 -22.53 2.01 -1.79
C PHE A 114 -23.09 2.22 -3.20
N LYS A 115 -22.29 2.10 -4.23
CA LYS A 115 -22.71 2.25 -5.62
C LYS A 115 -23.58 1.11 -6.12
N HIS A 116 -23.33 -0.13 -5.68
CA HIS A 116 -23.98 -1.33 -6.24
C HIS A 116 -24.94 -2.03 -5.28
N GLY A 117 -24.96 -1.64 -3.99
CA GLY A 117 -25.76 -2.27 -2.96
C GLY A 117 -25.34 -3.69 -2.57
N ALA A 118 -24.17 -4.15 -3.04
CA ALA A 118 -23.64 -5.49 -2.80
C ALA A 118 -22.11 -5.46 -2.72
N ALA A 119 -21.54 -6.44 -2.00
CA ALA A 119 -20.09 -6.63 -1.96
C ALA A 119 -19.56 -7.00 -3.35
N GLN A 120 -18.37 -6.52 -3.65
CA GLN A 120 -17.69 -6.78 -4.92
C GLN A 120 -17.38 -8.27 -5.06
N VAL A 121 -17.76 -8.85 -6.21
CA VAL A 121 -17.46 -10.22 -6.61
C VAL A 121 -16.23 -10.22 -7.50
N LEU A 122 -15.27 -11.10 -7.23
CA LEU A 122 -13.95 -11.12 -7.83
C LEU A 122 -13.64 -12.46 -8.48
N SER A 123 -12.86 -12.40 -9.54
CA SER A 123 -12.29 -13.50 -10.30
C SER A 123 -10.76 -13.53 -10.17
N VAL A 124 -10.13 -14.55 -10.77
CA VAL A 124 -8.67 -14.62 -10.89
C VAL A 124 -8.15 -13.40 -11.65
N GLY A 125 -7.09 -12.78 -11.12
CA GLY A 125 -6.48 -11.57 -11.66
C GLY A 125 -7.03 -10.26 -11.09
N ASP A 126 -8.18 -10.29 -10.39
CA ASP A 126 -8.75 -9.08 -9.80
C ASP A 126 -8.01 -8.66 -8.53
N LYS A 127 -7.83 -7.35 -8.39
CA LYS A 127 -7.27 -6.76 -7.16
C LYS A 127 -8.28 -6.82 -6.01
N TYR A 128 -7.78 -7.02 -4.78
CA TYR A 128 -8.63 -7.06 -3.60
C TYR A 128 -7.89 -6.65 -2.32
N GLY A 129 -8.67 -6.39 -1.29
CA GLY A 129 -8.17 -6.12 0.07
C GLY A 129 -7.56 -4.75 0.22
N TYR A 130 -6.38 -4.48 -0.35
CA TYR A 130 -5.75 -3.17 -0.34
C TYR A 130 -5.13 -2.84 -1.70
N ASP A 131 -5.12 -1.55 -2.01
CA ASP A 131 -4.40 -0.97 -3.13
C ASP A 131 -3.97 0.46 -2.76
N TYR A 132 -2.66 0.76 -2.80
CA TYR A 132 -2.15 2.08 -2.46
C TYR A 132 -0.78 2.34 -3.08
N TYR A 133 -0.48 3.61 -3.30
CA TYR A 133 0.86 4.08 -3.65
C TYR A 133 1.63 4.53 -2.41
N ALA A 134 2.93 4.21 -2.37
CA ALA A 134 3.93 4.90 -1.57
C ALA A 134 4.73 5.81 -2.51
N ASN A 135 4.79 7.10 -2.18
CA ASN A 135 5.52 8.10 -2.94
C ASN A 135 6.68 8.61 -2.09
N VAL A 136 7.88 8.62 -2.67
CA VAL A 136 9.09 9.13 -2.03
C VAL A 136 9.76 10.12 -2.96
N PHE A 137 10.03 11.31 -2.45
CA PHE A 137 10.81 12.34 -3.13
C PHE A 137 12.07 12.60 -2.31
N ASP A 138 13.21 12.61 -2.95
CA ASP A 138 14.51 12.91 -2.34
C ASP A 138 15.22 13.94 -3.22
N GLU A 139 15.50 15.09 -2.65
CA GLU A 139 16.25 16.16 -3.30
C GLU A 139 17.49 16.48 -2.46
N THR A 140 18.66 16.45 -3.08
CA THR A 140 19.90 16.74 -2.39
C THR A 140 20.73 17.70 -3.22
N LEU A 141 21.24 18.74 -2.57
CA LEU A 141 22.24 19.65 -3.10
C LEU A 141 23.51 19.54 -2.24
N TRP A 142 24.66 19.48 -2.88
CA TRP A 142 25.93 19.44 -2.18
C TRP A 142 26.99 20.26 -2.89
N GLY A 143 27.93 20.77 -2.10
CA GLY A 143 29.09 21.52 -2.60
C GLY A 143 30.33 21.17 -1.80
N ASN A 144 31.47 21.25 -2.46
CA ASN A 144 32.81 21.02 -1.87
C ASN A 144 33.79 22.05 -2.41
N ILE A 145 34.54 22.68 -1.53
CA ILE A 145 35.62 23.59 -1.83
C ILE A 145 36.90 22.95 -1.36
N LYS A 146 37.92 22.86 -2.25
CA LYS A 146 39.26 22.40 -1.94
C LYS A 146 40.27 23.51 -2.22
N LEU A 147 41.08 23.82 -1.22
CA LEU A 147 42.23 24.71 -1.32
C LEU A 147 43.54 23.91 -1.16
N ASP A 148 44.51 24.15 -2.00
CA ASP A 148 45.85 23.54 -1.93
C ASP A 148 46.91 24.63 -2.15
N LEU A 149 47.43 25.15 -1.05
CA LEU A 149 48.41 26.24 -1.05
C LEU A 149 49.86 25.73 -0.82
N GLY A 150 50.13 24.49 -1.23
CA GLY A 150 51.44 23.85 -1.02
C GLY A 150 51.56 23.28 0.40
N GLY A 151 52.00 24.08 1.37
CA GLY A 151 52.12 23.66 2.77
C GLY A 151 50.81 23.61 3.56
N PHE A 152 49.72 24.19 3.02
CA PHE A 152 48.40 24.21 3.66
C PHE A 152 47.36 23.67 2.72
N LYS A 153 46.58 22.68 3.20
CA LYS A 153 45.46 22.08 2.46
C LYS A 153 44.18 22.17 3.30
N ALA A 154 43.13 22.68 2.70
CA ALA A 154 41.79 22.74 3.33
C ALA A 154 40.74 22.15 2.42
N ASN A 155 39.74 21.52 3.02
CA ASN A 155 38.59 20.98 2.34
C ASN A 155 37.33 21.28 3.17
N LEU A 156 36.35 21.90 2.53
CA LEU A 156 35.05 22.19 3.13
C LEU A 156 33.94 21.59 2.27
N SER A 157 33.07 20.80 2.86
CA SER A 157 31.89 20.21 2.20
C SER A 157 30.63 20.63 2.91
N VAL A 158 29.59 20.94 2.15
CA VAL A 158 28.25 21.23 2.62
C VAL A 158 27.28 20.38 1.81
N LYS A 159 26.33 19.76 2.50
CA LYS A 159 25.22 19.00 1.90
C LYS A 159 23.93 19.39 2.58
N GLY A 160 22.88 19.64 1.80
CA GLY A 160 21.52 19.83 2.26
C GLY A 160 20.56 19.03 1.39
N GLY A 161 19.43 18.63 1.94
CA GLY A 161 18.43 17.88 1.19
C GLY A 161 17.05 17.97 1.81
N LEU A 162 16.06 17.68 1.00
CA LEU A 162 14.66 17.54 1.36
C LEU A 162 14.22 16.12 1.04
N ASN A 163 13.49 15.53 1.95
CA ASN A 163 12.88 14.21 1.75
C ASN A 163 11.40 14.33 2.09
N GLU A 164 10.54 13.90 1.18
CA GLU A 164 9.09 13.84 1.36
C GLU A 164 8.64 12.42 1.14
N PHE A 165 7.77 11.96 2.01
CA PHE A 165 7.21 10.62 1.95
C PHE A 165 5.73 10.66 2.32
N TYR A 166 4.87 10.10 1.44
CA TYR A 166 3.45 9.96 1.73
C TYR A 166 2.86 8.71 1.09
N ARG A 167 1.79 8.24 1.70
CA ARG A 167 0.94 7.17 1.17
C ARG A 167 -0.29 7.76 0.49
N GLU A 168 -0.70 7.17 -0.63
CA GLU A 168 -1.93 7.49 -1.33
C GLU A 168 -2.78 6.22 -1.49
N GLY A 169 -3.84 6.08 -0.69
CA GLY A 169 -4.77 4.95 -0.77
C GLY A 169 -5.70 5.08 -1.96
N LEU A 170 -5.94 3.99 -2.65
CA LEU A 170 -6.81 3.92 -3.83
C LEU A 170 -8.18 3.31 -3.52
N VAL A 171 -8.35 2.69 -2.36
CA VAL A 171 -9.56 1.97 -1.98
C VAL A 171 -10.04 2.43 -0.61
N ARG A 172 -11.32 2.74 -0.49
CA ARG A 172 -11.99 3.09 0.77
C ARG A 172 -12.46 1.83 1.48
N LYS A 173 -11.85 1.53 2.62
CA LYS A 173 -12.26 0.38 3.45
C LYS A 173 -13.38 0.75 4.42
N GLY A 174 -14.27 -0.18 4.67
CA GLY A 174 -15.36 0.00 5.62
C GLY A 174 -14.91 0.24 7.06
N LEU A 175 -13.76 -0.33 7.48
CA LEU A 175 -13.18 -0.09 8.81
C LEU A 175 -12.50 1.29 8.95
N PHE A 176 -12.04 1.89 7.85
CA PHE A 176 -11.30 3.14 7.83
C PHE A 176 -11.79 4.04 6.70
N PRO A 177 -13.07 4.44 6.73
CA PRO A 177 -13.69 5.09 5.58
C PRO A 177 -13.30 6.57 5.42
N GLY A 178 -12.79 7.21 6.48
CA GLY A 178 -12.56 8.65 6.49
C GLY A 178 -13.87 9.45 6.54
N LEU A 179 -13.84 10.60 5.87
CA LEU A 179 -15.01 11.44 5.64
C LEU A 179 -15.52 11.25 4.20
N ASP A 180 -16.74 11.67 3.93
CA ASP A 180 -17.30 11.73 2.58
C ASP A 180 -16.67 12.90 1.76
N GLU A 181 -17.15 13.11 0.54
CA GLU A 181 -16.65 14.16 -0.36
C GLU A 181 -16.99 15.58 0.15
N ASP A 182 -18.02 15.72 0.99
CA ASP A 182 -18.42 16.97 1.62
C ASP A 182 -17.70 17.23 2.95
N GLY A 183 -16.82 16.33 3.38
CA GLY A 183 -16.12 16.42 4.68
C GLY A 183 -16.98 16.03 5.88
N LYS A 184 -18.06 15.27 5.68
CA LYS A 184 -18.94 14.79 6.75
C LYS A 184 -18.67 13.34 7.11
N GLU A 185 -19.14 12.93 8.27
CA GLU A 185 -19.09 11.55 8.71
C GLU A 185 -19.90 10.64 7.78
N ILE A 186 -19.35 9.48 7.46
CA ILE A 186 -20.03 8.45 6.69
C ILE A 186 -20.95 7.67 7.63
N ILE A 187 -22.23 7.62 7.28
CA ILE A 187 -23.28 6.95 8.06
C ILE A 187 -23.88 5.83 7.22
N PHE A 188 -24.03 4.65 7.81
CA PHE A 188 -24.72 3.53 7.20
C PHE A 188 -25.68 2.89 8.20
N ASP A 189 -26.95 2.72 7.79
CA ASP A 189 -28.04 2.16 8.62
C ASP A 189 -28.13 2.82 10.01
N GLY A 190 -28.03 4.17 10.03
CA GLY A 190 -28.09 4.98 11.25
C GLY A 190 -26.86 4.90 12.16
N LYS A 191 -25.79 4.21 11.74
CA LYS A 191 -24.54 4.09 12.48
C LYS A 191 -23.43 4.88 11.79
N VAL A 192 -22.67 5.65 12.56
CA VAL A 192 -21.45 6.33 12.08
C VAL A 192 -20.37 5.29 11.84
N LEU A 193 -19.82 5.26 10.61
CA LEU A 193 -18.69 4.40 10.21
C LEU A 193 -17.36 5.10 10.40
N THR A 194 -17.31 6.44 10.29
CA THR A 194 -16.10 7.23 10.44
C THR A 194 -15.48 7.00 11.81
N THR A 195 -14.19 6.68 11.81
CA THR A 195 -13.39 6.47 13.01
C THR A 195 -12.32 7.56 13.12
N TYR A 196 -11.89 7.86 14.34
CA TYR A 196 -10.93 8.93 14.65
C TYR A 196 -9.73 8.36 15.39
N ASP A 197 -8.57 8.94 15.16
CA ASP A 197 -7.37 8.67 15.96
C ASP A 197 -7.42 9.40 17.32
N ALA A 198 -6.38 9.22 18.12
CA ALA A 198 -6.28 9.85 19.45
C ALA A 198 -6.20 11.40 19.40
N ALA A 199 -5.83 11.96 18.26
CA ALA A 199 -5.76 13.41 18.02
C ALA A 199 -7.08 13.99 17.45
N GLY A 200 -8.10 13.15 17.24
CA GLY A 200 -9.38 13.54 16.64
C GLY A 200 -9.34 13.70 15.12
N LYS A 201 -8.32 13.18 14.46
CA LYS A 201 -8.23 13.16 12.99
C LYS A 201 -8.96 11.93 12.44
N PRO A 202 -9.81 12.06 11.40
CA PRO A 202 -10.49 10.91 10.81
C PRO A 202 -9.48 9.94 10.16
N ILE A 203 -9.62 8.65 10.49
CA ILE A 203 -8.76 7.60 9.94
C ILE A 203 -9.31 7.21 8.57
N THR A 204 -8.49 7.29 7.53
CA THR A 204 -8.87 6.96 6.16
C THR A 204 -7.90 5.98 5.51
N SER A 205 -8.46 5.07 4.73
CA SER A 205 -7.69 4.20 3.83
C SER A 205 -7.56 4.78 2.41
N LEU A 206 -8.39 5.80 2.08
CA LEU A 206 -8.41 6.47 0.77
C LEU A 206 -7.68 7.80 0.82
N GLY A 207 -7.03 8.17 -0.30
CA GLY A 207 -6.37 9.46 -0.48
C GLY A 207 -5.01 9.57 0.20
N LYS A 208 -4.47 10.80 0.26
CA LYS A 208 -3.14 11.08 0.82
C LYS A 208 -3.17 11.03 2.34
N SER A 209 -2.20 10.36 2.89
CA SER A 209 -1.89 10.39 4.32
C SER A 209 -0.38 10.48 4.52
N ASP A 210 0.03 11.40 5.38
CA ASP A 210 1.39 11.44 5.92
C ASP A 210 1.55 10.24 6.86
N ILE A 211 2.71 9.62 6.82
CA ILE A 211 3.04 8.43 7.63
C ILE A 211 3.97 8.85 8.73
#